data_a511314c443998db6be9dfe05c7daa9a
#
_entry.id   a511314c443998db6be9dfe05c7daa9a
#
_cell.length_a   1.000
_cell.length_b   1.000
_cell.length_c   1.000
_cell.angle_alpha   90.00
_cell.angle_beta   90.00
_cell.angle_gamma   90.00
#
_symmetry.space_group_name_H-M   'P 1'
#
loop_
_entity.id
_entity.type
_entity.pdbx_description
1 polymer ?
#
loop_
_entity_poly.entity_id
_entity_poly.type
_entity_poly.pdbx_seq_one_letter_code
_entity_poly.pdbx_strand_id
1 'polypeptide(L)'
;MTDTKFTIADRLAALREEMRRERLSAFIFPSADPHMSEYVPERWDGRKWISGFDGSAGTAVVTLHSAALWTDSRYFLAAEQQLEGTEFQLMRERMESTPSIADWLAREVHDGEPTEVGVDGMCISKGEAEGLKAELRHAGGLTLRTNLDILNRVWADRPPVPLNKVEIHPLEYAGESVAEKLSRIRTEMRRAGASCMLVTQLDDIAWTLNLRGSDVHCTPVFVAWLIICEESATLYIKEEKLTAEVKDYLRAEGVAIDDYCNIIAALNDCDAPTMLIDPSTVNSTLAQPRGNFTVLSAPSPIPAMKAVKNHTECEGFRRAMERDGVAMVQFLKWLEEAVPKGYQTELTASAKLYELRAKQPLFRDISFDTIAAYADHAAIVHYEPTPLSDVKLEPKGLLLLDSGAQYSDGTTDITRTIALGDVSDRERHVYTLVLKGHLALQNLCFPRSASGTQLDAVARTAMWREGMNFMHGTGHGVGSYLSVHEGPHQIRQEYRGAPMVERMTVTDEPGLYLDGRFGVRIENTLLTVPYVTTEFGRFLRFEPLTLCPIDTKPIMTNMLSDEERQCLNAYHAMVYERLAPMLDEEHREWLKKKTEAI
;
A
#
# COMPACT_ATOMS: atom_id res chain seq x y z
N MET A 1 20.23 -10.44 32.70
CA MET A 1 20.66 -11.23 31.55
C MET A 1 20.64 -10.28 30.39
N THR A 2 21.81 -9.92 29.86
CA THR A 2 21.93 -9.01 28.71
C THR A 2 21.37 -9.74 27.49
N ASP A 3 20.24 -9.28 26.97
CA ASP A 3 19.74 -9.67 25.65
C ASP A 3 20.84 -9.33 24.63
N THR A 4 21.62 -10.33 24.27
CA THR A 4 22.55 -10.23 23.14
C THR A 4 21.70 -10.25 21.87
N LYS A 5 21.20 -9.07 21.46
CA LYS A 5 20.57 -8.94 20.14
C LYS A 5 21.59 -9.36 19.09
N PHE A 6 21.28 -10.39 18.31
CA PHE A 6 22.08 -10.78 17.14
C PHE A 6 22.24 -9.58 16.20
N THR A 7 23.47 -9.23 15.88
CA THR A 7 23.77 -8.18 14.90
C THR A 7 23.45 -8.66 13.49
N ILE A 8 23.37 -7.75 12.53
CA ILE A 8 23.20 -8.10 11.10
C ILE A 8 24.35 -9.04 10.65
N ALA A 9 25.59 -8.80 11.11
CA ALA A 9 26.72 -9.65 10.82
C ALA A 9 26.54 -11.08 11.36
N ASP A 10 26.01 -11.24 12.58
CA ASP A 10 25.73 -12.56 13.17
C ASP A 10 24.65 -13.31 12.38
N ARG A 11 23.59 -12.59 11.94
CA ARG A 11 22.50 -13.15 11.12
C ARG A 11 23.01 -13.60 9.76
N LEU A 12 23.86 -12.79 9.10
CA LEU A 12 24.51 -13.15 7.83
C LEU A 12 25.40 -14.38 7.99
N ALA A 13 26.18 -14.45 9.06
CA ALA A 13 27.04 -15.61 9.35
C ALA A 13 26.21 -16.89 9.53
N ALA A 14 25.13 -16.85 10.33
CA ALA A 14 24.22 -17.97 10.53
C ALA A 14 23.53 -18.42 9.24
N LEU A 15 23.05 -17.46 8.44
CA LEU A 15 22.43 -17.73 7.14
C LEU A 15 23.41 -18.42 6.19
N ARG A 16 24.64 -17.91 6.07
CA ARG A 16 25.68 -18.48 5.19
C ARG A 16 26.10 -19.88 5.61
N GLU A 17 26.09 -20.19 6.90
CA GLU A 17 26.33 -21.55 7.37
C GLU A 17 25.23 -22.49 6.90
N GLU A 18 23.97 -22.08 7.02
CA GLU A 18 22.84 -22.88 6.55
C GLU A 18 22.79 -23.00 5.03
N MET A 19 23.16 -21.93 4.29
CA MET A 19 23.29 -21.98 2.83
C MET A 19 24.34 -23.03 2.40
N ARG A 20 25.48 -23.14 3.09
CA ARG A 20 26.48 -24.18 2.80
C ARG A 20 25.95 -25.58 3.05
N ARG A 21 25.18 -25.79 4.13
CA ARG A 21 24.52 -27.09 4.43
C ARG A 21 23.53 -27.49 3.31
N GLU A 22 22.77 -26.49 2.84
CA GLU A 22 21.78 -26.66 1.77
C GLU A 22 22.39 -26.65 0.35
N ARG A 23 23.70 -26.39 0.22
CA ARG A 23 24.42 -26.24 -1.06
C ARG A 23 23.86 -25.12 -1.93
N LEU A 24 23.57 -23.97 -1.33
CA LEU A 24 23.12 -22.76 -2.01
C LEU A 24 24.27 -21.80 -2.22
N SER A 25 24.31 -21.15 -3.40
CA SER A 25 25.21 -20.01 -3.67
C SER A 25 24.66 -18.71 -3.12
N ALA A 26 23.33 -18.57 -3.12
CA ALA A 26 22.65 -17.36 -2.65
C ALA A 26 21.29 -17.68 -2.03
N PHE A 27 20.75 -16.75 -1.23
CA PHE A 27 19.36 -16.79 -0.74
C PHE A 27 18.71 -15.41 -0.93
N ILE A 28 17.45 -15.42 -1.40
CA ILE A 28 16.65 -14.22 -1.71
C ILE A 28 15.56 -14.05 -0.68
N PHE A 29 15.41 -12.83 -0.15
CA PHE A 29 14.37 -12.42 0.78
C PHE A 29 13.47 -11.37 0.11
N PRO A 30 12.34 -11.75 -0.51
CA PRO A 30 11.36 -10.79 -1.01
C PRO A 30 10.68 -10.02 0.12
N SER A 31 9.95 -8.96 -0.23
CA SER A 31 9.09 -8.22 0.71
C SER A 31 7.72 -8.85 0.93
N ALA A 32 7.49 -10.08 0.54
CA ALA A 32 6.18 -10.71 0.62
C ALA A 32 6.08 -11.73 1.75
N ASP A 33 4.86 -11.90 2.25
CA ASP A 33 4.43 -13.03 3.06
C ASP A 33 3.80 -14.14 2.19
N PRO A 34 3.29 -15.25 2.76
CA PRO A 34 2.62 -16.30 1.99
C PRO A 34 1.38 -15.85 1.20
N HIS A 35 0.86 -14.67 1.50
CA HIS A 35 -0.35 -14.09 0.92
C HIS A 35 -0.06 -12.97 -0.09
N MET A 36 1.20 -12.70 -0.38
CA MET A 36 1.66 -11.60 -1.26
C MET A 36 1.19 -10.22 -0.76
N SER A 37 1.15 -10.05 0.56
CA SER A 37 0.80 -8.79 1.20
C SER A 37 1.90 -7.73 0.99
N GLU A 38 1.53 -6.46 0.88
CA GLU A 38 2.49 -5.34 0.85
C GLU A 38 3.06 -5.08 2.25
N TYR A 39 2.19 -4.98 3.25
CA TYR A 39 2.57 -4.95 4.66
C TYR A 39 2.44 -6.36 5.23
N VAL A 40 3.52 -6.86 5.80
CA VAL A 40 3.60 -8.26 6.24
C VAL A 40 3.56 -8.36 7.77
N PRO A 41 2.95 -9.41 8.32
CA PRO A 41 3.12 -9.73 9.74
C PRO A 41 4.59 -9.99 10.07
N GLU A 42 5.04 -9.60 11.27
CA GLU A 42 6.44 -9.68 11.71
C GLU A 42 7.10 -11.03 11.44
N ARG A 43 6.33 -12.12 11.52
CA ARG A 43 6.83 -13.48 11.24
C ARG A 43 7.48 -13.63 9.87
N TRP A 44 7.00 -12.90 8.88
CA TRP A 44 7.45 -13.00 7.49
C TRP A 44 8.33 -11.83 7.05
N ASP A 45 8.68 -10.93 7.96
CA ASP A 45 9.56 -9.80 7.67
C ASP A 45 11.05 -10.21 7.67
N GLY A 46 11.35 -11.26 6.90
CA GLY A 46 12.70 -11.83 6.78
C GLY A 46 13.70 -10.86 6.15
N ARG A 47 13.25 -10.02 5.23
CA ARG A 47 14.08 -8.98 4.62
C ARG A 47 14.55 -7.96 5.68
N LYS A 48 13.64 -7.43 6.51
CA LYS A 48 13.99 -6.54 7.62
C LYS A 48 14.88 -7.25 8.64
N TRP A 49 14.58 -8.49 8.96
CA TRP A 49 15.39 -9.26 9.90
C TRP A 49 16.82 -9.41 9.42
N ILE A 50 17.08 -9.73 8.13
CA ILE A 50 18.44 -9.97 7.63
C ILE A 50 19.22 -8.70 7.35
N SER A 51 18.55 -7.63 6.86
CA SER A 51 19.20 -6.40 6.38
C SER A 51 19.12 -5.21 7.34
N GLY A 52 18.11 -5.18 8.21
CA GLY A 52 17.76 -4.01 9.02
C GLY A 52 16.93 -2.98 8.30
N PHE A 53 16.70 -3.13 6.99
CA PHE A 53 15.86 -2.22 6.20
C PHE A 53 14.37 -2.51 6.41
N ASP A 54 13.60 -1.52 6.84
CA ASP A 54 12.20 -1.64 7.24
C ASP A 54 11.17 -1.07 6.25
N GLY A 55 11.59 -0.46 5.15
CA GLY A 55 10.66 0.02 4.11
C GLY A 55 9.75 -1.08 3.58
N SER A 56 8.55 -0.78 3.09
CA SER A 56 7.56 -1.80 2.65
C SER A 56 7.93 -2.53 1.36
N ALA A 57 8.84 -1.99 0.55
CA ALA A 57 9.22 -2.57 -0.74
C ALA A 57 10.74 -2.77 -0.85
N GLY A 58 11.16 -3.94 -1.31
CA GLY A 58 12.55 -4.26 -1.61
C GLY A 58 12.82 -5.77 -1.56
N THR A 59 13.98 -6.16 -2.04
CA THR A 59 14.46 -7.55 -2.05
C THR A 59 15.88 -7.60 -1.54
N ALA A 60 16.12 -8.31 -0.45
CA ALA A 60 17.48 -8.56 0.02
C ALA A 60 18.01 -9.86 -0.59
N VAL A 61 19.25 -9.85 -1.04
CA VAL A 61 19.94 -11.00 -1.61
C VAL A 61 21.28 -11.18 -0.91
N VAL A 62 21.53 -12.39 -0.42
CA VAL A 62 22.75 -12.74 0.29
C VAL A 62 23.45 -13.88 -0.46
N THR A 63 24.72 -13.68 -0.82
CA THR A 63 25.61 -14.74 -1.34
C THR A 63 26.53 -15.25 -0.22
N LEU A 64 27.37 -16.22 -0.52
CA LEU A 64 28.37 -16.68 0.45
C LEU A 64 29.39 -15.61 0.84
N HIS A 65 29.51 -14.51 0.06
CA HIS A 65 30.55 -13.49 0.20
C HIS A 65 30.03 -12.07 0.28
N SER A 66 28.85 -11.78 -0.30
CA SER A 66 28.30 -10.43 -0.46
C SER A 66 26.84 -10.37 -0.06
N ALA A 67 26.32 -9.17 0.19
CA ALA A 67 24.90 -8.93 0.41
C ALA A 67 24.47 -7.63 -0.29
N ALA A 68 23.25 -7.61 -0.85
CA ALA A 68 22.71 -6.43 -1.50
C ALA A 68 21.19 -6.31 -1.26
N LEU A 69 20.69 -5.08 -1.30
CA LEU A 69 19.28 -4.74 -1.16
C LEU A 69 18.81 -3.94 -2.38
N TRP A 70 17.86 -4.47 -3.12
CA TRP A 70 17.12 -3.74 -4.15
C TRP A 70 15.91 -3.08 -3.50
N THR A 71 15.68 -1.80 -3.79
CA THR A 71 14.47 -1.09 -3.38
C THR A 71 14.14 0.02 -4.38
N ASP A 72 12.90 0.51 -4.36
CA ASP A 72 12.44 1.55 -5.27
C ASP A 72 12.69 2.97 -4.74
N SER A 73 12.37 3.97 -5.56
CA SER A 73 12.73 5.38 -5.31
C SER A 73 12.11 5.99 -4.05
N ARG A 74 11.06 5.40 -3.50
CA ARG A 74 10.43 5.86 -2.25
C ARG A 74 11.36 5.70 -1.06
N TYR A 75 12.30 4.76 -1.14
CA TYR A 75 13.15 4.31 -0.05
C TYR A 75 14.64 4.53 -0.25
N PHE A 76 15.11 5.12 -1.37
CA PHE A 76 16.54 5.25 -1.63
C PHE A 76 17.31 5.90 -0.48
N LEU A 77 16.82 7.04 0.02
CA LEU A 77 17.47 7.77 1.11
C LEU A 77 17.36 7.03 2.44
N ALA A 78 16.18 6.48 2.75
CA ALA A 78 15.99 5.69 3.98
C ALA A 78 16.89 4.44 3.99
N ALA A 79 16.96 3.71 2.87
CA ALA A 79 17.81 2.53 2.75
C ALA A 79 19.30 2.88 2.84
N GLU A 80 19.75 4.00 2.26
CA GLU A 80 21.13 4.46 2.38
C GLU A 80 21.52 4.69 3.84
N GLN A 81 20.65 5.32 4.63
CA GLN A 81 20.87 5.54 6.06
C GLN A 81 20.81 4.24 6.88
N GLN A 82 19.83 3.37 6.61
CA GLN A 82 19.61 2.16 7.40
C GLN A 82 20.64 1.05 7.12
N LEU A 83 21.22 1.04 5.92
CA LEU A 83 22.28 0.08 5.56
C LEU A 83 23.68 0.56 5.92
N GLU A 84 23.83 1.82 6.39
CA GLU A 84 25.14 2.36 6.78
C GLU A 84 25.80 1.49 7.85
N GLY A 85 27.06 1.13 7.63
CA GLY A 85 27.83 0.27 8.54
C GLY A 85 27.50 -1.23 8.47
N THR A 86 26.60 -1.64 7.56
CA THR A 86 26.32 -3.05 7.27
C THR A 86 27.10 -3.52 6.04
N GLU A 87 27.05 -4.84 5.75
CA GLU A 87 27.63 -5.42 4.53
C GLU A 87 26.75 -5.17 3.29
N PHE A 88 25.48 -4.76 3.47
CA PHE A 88 24.54 -4.63 2.38
C PHE A 88 24.86 -3.47 1.44
N GLN A 89 24.92 -3.77 0.13
CA GLN A 89 25.03 -2.78 -0.93
C GLN A 89 23.63 -2.34 -1.36
N LEU A 90 23.37 -1.02 -1.42
CA LEU A 90 22.11 -0.50 -1.93
C LEU A 90 22.07 -0.58 -3.47
N MET A 91 21.06 -1.25 -4.00
CA MET A 91 20.74 -1.36 -5.41
C MET A 91 19.45 -0.55 -5.70
N ARG A 92 19.61 0.63 -6.32
CA ARG A 92 18.51 1.55 -6.62
C ARG A 92 17.74 1.05 -7.85
N GLU A 93 16.56 0.46 -7.65
CA GLU A 93 15.77 -0.10 -8.75
C GLU A 93 15.45 0.94 -9.84
N ARG A 94 15.38 0.47 -11.09
CA ARG A 94 15.07 1.29 -12.28
C ARG A 94 16.10 2.38 -12.61
N MET A 95 17.24 2.39 -11.95
CA MET A 95 18.37 3.24 -12.36
C MET A 95 19.18 2.49 -13.43
N GLU A 96 19.60 3.19 -14.48
CA GLU A 96 20.31 2.60 -15.63
C GLU A 96 21.58 1.82 -15.25
N SER A 97 22.23 2.24 -14.16
CA SER A 97 23.45 1.60 -13.65
C SER A 97 23.21 0.41 -12.74
N THR A 98 21.97 0.15 -12.32
CA THR A 98 21.66 -0.91 -11.36
C THR A 98 21.42 -2.23 -12.07
N PRO A 99 22.21 -3.29 -11.78
CA PRO A 99 22.01 -4.60 -12.37
C PRO A 99 20.71 -5.25 -11.86
N SER A 100 20.13 -6.14 -12.66
CA SER A 100 19.10 -7.05 -12.17
C SER A 100 19.67 -7.98 -11.10
N ILE A 101 18.82 -8.58 -10.27
CA ILE A 101 19.23 -9.60 -9.29
C ILE A 101 19.98 -10.74 -9.98
N ALA A 102 19.49 -11.21 -11.12
CA ALA A 102 20.10 -12.29 -11.86
C ALA A 102 21.49 -11.93 -12.41
N ASP A 103 21.64 -10.71 -12.97
CA ASP A 103 22.92 -10.23 -13.49
C ASP A 103 23.96 -10.00 -12.37
N TRP A 104 23.50 -9.52 -11.21
CA TRP A 104 24.35 -9.35 -10.04
C TRP A 104 24.83 -10.72 -9.52
N LEU A 105 23.90 -11.67 -9.34
CA LEU A 105 24.23 -13.02 -8.89
C LEU A 105 25.20 -13.74 -9.84
N ALA A 106 25.04 -13.56 -11.15
CA ALA A 106 25.96 -14.14 -12.14
C ALA A 106 27.41 -13.63 -12.02
N ARG A 107 27.60 -12.46 -11.40
CA ARG A 107 28.96 -11.88 -11.13
C ARG A 107 29.50 -12.27 -9.77
N GLU A 108 28.61 -12.41 -8.76
CA GLU A 108 28.99 -12.67 -7.37
C GLU A 108 29.15 -14.15 -7.03
N VAL A 109 28.56 -15.07 -7.82
CA VAL A 109 28.73 -16.51 -7.64
C VAL A 109 30.02 -16.95 -8.34
N HIS A 110 30.98 -17.50 -7.56
CA HIS A 110 32.30 -17.83 -8.05
C HIS A 110 32.34 -19.23 -8.69
N ASP A 111 33.30 -19.44 -9.59
CA ASP A 111 33.56 -20.75 -10.20
C ASP A 111 33.80 -21.84 -9.15
N GLY A 112 33.07 -22.94 -9.26
CA GLY A 112 33.16 -24.07 -8.33
C GLY A 112 32.19 -24.00 -7.15
N GLU A 113 31.43 -22.91 -7.00
CA GLU A 113 30.33 -22.82 -6.03
C GLU A 113 29.06 -23.53 -6.55
N PRO A 114 28.09 -23.84 -5.66
CA PRO A 114 26.78 -24.33 -6.10
C PRO A 114 26.12 -23.35 -7.06
N THR A 115 25.32 -23.87 -7.98
CA THR A 115 24.54 -23.05 -8.93
C THR A 115 23.10 -22.83 -8.49
N GLU A 116 22.71 -23.33 -7.30
CA GLU A 116 21.37 -23.17 -6.76
C GLU A 116 21.25 -21.88 -5.94
N VAL A 117 20.25 -21.08 -6.28
CA VAL A 117 19.77 -19.91 -5.53
C VAL A 117 18.50 -20.29 -4.80
N GLY A 118 18.44 -20.02 -3.50
CA GLY A 118 17.30 -20.35 -2.65
C GLY A 118 16.32 -19.17 -2.49
N VAL A 119 15.05 -19.45 -2.36
CA VAL A 119 13.99 -18.54 -1.91
C VAL A 119 12.91 -19.35 -1.19
N ASP A 120 12.25 -18.76 -0.20
CA ASP A 120 11.05 -19.37 0.38
C ASP A 120 9.90 -19.29 -0.65
N GLY A 121 9.49 -20.44 -1.19
CA GLY A 121 8.41 -20.50 -2.18
C GLY A 121 7.04 -20.10 -1.65
N MET A 122 6.87 -19.98 -0.33
CA MET A 122 5.67 -19.40 0.26
C MET A 122 5.67 -17.87 0.19
N CYS A 123 6.85 -17.23 0.09
CA CYS A 123 7.02 -15.79 0.10
C CYS A 123 7.37 -15.19 -1.27
N ILE A 124 7.14 -15.92 -2.35
CA ILE A 124 7.30 -15.45 -3.73
C ILE A 124 6.12 -15.95 -4.57
N SER A 125 5.54 -15.10 -5.40
CA SER A 125 4.44 -15.50 -6.27
C SER A 125 4.90 -16.50 -7.34
N LYS A 126 3.95 -17.26 -7.90
CA LYS A 126 4.23 -18.17 -9.02
C LYS A 126 4.88 -17.45 -10.20
N GLY A 127 4.32 -16.29 -10.57
CA GLY A 127 4.80 -15.51 -11.71
C GLY A 127 6.22 -14.97 -11.51
N GLU A 128 6.49 -14.41 -10.33
CA GLU A 128 7.83 -13.91 -9.98
C GLU A 128 8.85 -15.04 -9.92
N ALA A 129 8.52 -16.19 -9.33
CA ALA A 129 9.41 -17.34 -9.28
C ALA A 129 9.74 -17.89 -10.69
N GLU A 130 8.75 -17.95 -11.58
CA GLU A 130 8.96 -18.37 -12.97
C GLU A 130 9.82 -17.37 -13.76
N GLY A 131 9.57 -16.07 -13.60
CA GLY A 131 10.37 -14.99 -14.19
C GLY A 131 11.82 -15.04 -13.70
N LEU A 132 12.02 -15.05 -12.39
CA LEU A 132 13.36 -15.11 -11.78
C LEU A 132 14.13 -16.38 -12.20
N LYS A 133 13.46 -17.53 -12.30
CA LYS A 133 14.06 -18.78 -12.78
C LYS A 133 14.56 -18.66 -14.21
N ALA A 134 13.81 -17.96 -15.07
CA ALA A 134 14.21 -17.73 -16.46
C ALA A 134 15.41 -16.76 -16.54
N GLU A 135 15.38 -15.68 -15.78
CA GLU A 135 16.46 -14.69 -15.69
C GLU A 135 17.78 -15.28 -15.17
N LEU A 136 17.72 -16.02 -14.06
CA LEU A 136 18.89 -16.68 -13.46
C LEU A 136 19.56 -17.65 -14.44
N ARG A 137 18.75 -18.43 -15.15
CA ARG A 137 19.27 -19.35 -16.19
C ARG A 137 19.95 -18.60 -17.32
N HIS A 138 19.38 -17.48 -17.74
CA HIS A 138 19.91 -16.69 -18.85
C HIS A 138 21.21 -15.96 -18.48
N ALA A 139 21.27 -15.35 -17.30
CA ALA A 139 22.38 -14.53 -16.87
C ALA A 139 23.65 -15.34 -16.51
N GLY A 140 23.50 -16.50 -15.86
CA GLY A 140 24.66 -17.25 -15.37
C GLY A 140 24.47 -18.77 -15.27
N GLY A 141 23.40 -19.34 -15.87
CA GLY A 141 23.11 -20.76 -15.74
C GLY A 141 22.72 -21.19 -14.32
N LEU A 142 22.35 -20.23 -13.47
CA LEU A 142 21.90 -20.48 -12.11
C LEU A 142 20.49 -21.09 -12.10
N THR A 143 20.17 -21.84 -11.05
CA THR A 143 18.85 -22.47 -10.86
C THR A 143 18.17 -21.96 -9.61
N LEU A 144 16.84 -21.85 -9.62
CA LEU A 144 16.05 -21.41 -8.48
C LEU A 144 15.43 -22.59 -7.73
N ARG A 145 15.64 -22.67 -6.41
CA ARG A 145 15.03 -23.65 -5.52
C ARG A 145 14.07 -22.95 -4.57
N THR A 146 12.79 -23.36 -4.57
CA THR A 146 11.68 -22.70 -3.86
C THR A 146 11.11 -23.52 -2.69
N ASN A 147 11.58 -24.75 -2.44
CA ASN A 147 11.09 -25.60 -1.37
C ASN A 147 11.91 -25.49 -0.08
N LEU A 148 12.19 -24.26 0.34
CA LEU A 148 13.05 -23.94 1.48
C LEU A 148 12.33 -23.04 2.47
N ASP A 149 12.40 -23.36 3.74
CA ASP A 149 12.12 -22.45 4.85
C ASP A 149 13.38 -22.34 5.73
N ILE A 150 14.34 -21.59 5.26
CA ILE A 150 15.63 -21.43 5.94
C ILE A 150 15.49 -20.56 7.20
N LEU A 151 14.54 -19.62 7.21
CA LEU A 151 14.33 -18.70 8.32
C LEU A 151 13.95 -19.43 9.62
N ASN A 152 13.17 -20.49 9.57
CA ASN A 152 12.85 -21.29 10.76
C ASN A 152 14.07 -21.94 11.43
N ARG A 153 15.21 -22.04 10.73
CA ARG A 153 16.45 -22.61 11.25
C ARG A 153 17.44 -21.59 11.76
N VAL A 154 17.41 -20.36 11.16
CA VAL A 154 18.40 -19.33 11.49
C VAL A 154 17.86 -18.20 12.35
N TRP A 155 16.53 -17.97 12.33
CA TRP A 155 15.88 -16.94 13.11
C TRP A 155 15.29 -17.55 14.40
N ALA A 156 16.12 -17.65 15.43
CA ALA A 156 15.80 -18.37 16.66
C ALA A 156 14.59 -17.80 17.43
N ASP A 157 14.41 -16.49 17.39
CA ASP A 157 13.31 -15.73 18.02
C ASP A 157 12.22 -15.31 17.02
N ARG A 158 12.10 -16.03 15.90
CA ARG A 158 11.09 -15.74 14.86
C ARG A 158 9.68 -15.66 15.45
N PRO A 159 8.96 -14.56 15.27
CA PRO A 159 7.61 -14.39 15.78
C PRO A 159 6.66 -15.53 15.36
N PRO A 160 5.65 -15.87 16.18
CA PRO A 160 4.63 -16.85 15.80
C PRO A 160 3.71 -16.28 14.70
N VAL A 161 2.92 -17.14 14.07
CA VAL A 161 1.79 -16.71 13.23
C VAL A 161 0.82 -15.92 14.10
N PRO A 162 0.37 -14.72 13.67
CA PRO A 162 -0.53 -13.91 14.49
C PRO A 162 -1.88 -14.62 14.72
N LEU A 163 -2.42 -14.43 15.92
CA LEU A 163 -3.68 -15.06 16.37
C LEU A 163 -4.72 -14.04 16.82
N ASN A 164 -4.68 -12.83 16.27
CA ASN A 164 -5.64 -11.78 16.57
C ASN A 164 -7.06 -12.22 16.18
N LYS A 165 -8.05 -11.71 16.93
CA LYS A 165 -9.45 -12.09 16.69
C LYS A 165 -9.97 -11.50 15.39
N VAL A 166 -10.82 -12.27 14.75
CA VAL A 166 -11.58 -11.83 13.56
C VAL A 166 -12.93 -11.30 14.00
N GLU A 167 -13.39 -10.24 13.39
CA GLU A 167 -14.69 -9.62 13.61
C GLU A 167 -15.53 -9.58 12.33
N ILE A 168 -16.84 -9.57 12.49
CA ILE A 168 -17.77 -9.42 11.37
C ILE A 168 -17.81 -7.95 10.95
N HIS A 169 -17.68 -7.71 9.65
CA HIS A 169 -17.92 -6.41 9.07
C HIS A 169 -19.40 -6.29 8.71
N PRO A 170 -20.17 -5.43 9.42
CA PRO A 170 -21.61 -5.36 9.28
C PRO A 170 -22.09 -5.04 7.85
N LEU A 171 -23.20 -5.65 7.45
CA LEU A 171 -23.80 -5.45 6.12
C LEU A 171 -24.17 -3.97 5.88
N GLU A 172 -24.48 -3.21 6.93
CA GLU A 172 -24.75 -1.76 6.84
C GLU A 172 -23.56 -0.95 6.33
N TYR A 173 -22.32 -1.48 6.44
CA TYR A 173 -21.08 -0.89 5.87
C TYR A 173 -20.62 -1.63 4.62
N ALA A 174 -20.76 -2.96 4.59
CA ALA A 174 -20.33 -3.78 3.45
C ALA A 174 -21.25 -3.61 2.22
N GLY A 175 -22.54 -3.37 2.42
CA GLY A 175 -23.54 -3.11 1.37
C GLY A 175 -23.89 -4.29 0.47
N GLU A 176 -23.19 -5.43 0.59
CA GLU A 176 -23.42 -6.65 -0.18
C GLU A 176 -23.10 -7.87 0.71
N SER A 177 -23.99 -8.86 0.74
CA SER A 177 -23.84 -10.07 1.55
C SER A 177 -22.75 -11.00 0.98
N VAL A 178 -22.27 -11.92 1.82
CA VAL A 178 -21.31 -12.97 1.40
C VAL A 178 -21.92 -13.83 0.28
N ALA A 179 -23.19 -14.21 0.42
CA ALA A 179 -23.88 -15.01 -0.59
C ALA A 179 -23.92 -14.33 -1.97
N GLU A 180 -24.20 -13.02 -2.00
CA GLU A 180 -24.20 -12.24 -3.25
C GLU A 180 -22.79 -12.15 -3.86
N LYS A 181 -21.78 -11.85 -3.06
CA LYS A 181 -20.37 -11.82 -3.50
C LYS A 181 -19.92 -13.17 -4.04
N LEU A 182 -20.17 -14.26 -3.33
CA LEU A 182 -19.84 -15.62 -3.80
C LEU A 182 -20.56 -15.97 -5.11
N SER A 183 -21.82 -15.57 -5.26
CA SER A 183 -22.58 -15.78 -6.49
C SER A 183 -21.95 -15.06 -7.69
N ARG A 184 -21.51 -13.81 -7.51
CA ARG A 184 -20.80 -13.04 -8.53
C ARG A 184 -19.45 -13.67 -8.87
N ILE A 185 -18.66 -14.04 -7.86
CA ILE A 185 -17.35 -14.68 -8.03
C ILE A 185 -17.51 -15.98 -8.82
N ARG A 186 -18.45 -16.85 -8.41
CA ARG A 186 -18.75 -18.11 -9.13
C ARG A 186 -19.16 -17.88 -10.58
N THR A 187 -19.84 -16.77 -10.86
CA THR A 187 -20.22 -16.40 -12.24
C THR A 187 -18.98 -16.12 -13.09
N GLU A 188 -18.02 -15.38 -12.56
CA GLU A 188 -16.77 -15.10 -13.27
C GLU A 188 -15.87 -16.35 -13.36
N MET A 189 -15.83 -17.18 -12.31
CA MET A 189 -15.15 -18.48 -12.37
C MET A 189 -15.68 -19.34 -13.53
N ARG A 190 -17.00 -19.49 -13.66
CA ARG A 190 -17.61 -20.23 -14.79
C ARG A 190 -17.27 -19.60 -16.14
N ARG A 191 -17.26 -18.26 -16.27
CA ARG A 191 -16.84 -17.57 -17.50
C ARG A 191 -15.38 -17.87 -17.87
N ALA A 192 -14.53 -17.99 -16.87
CA ALA A 192 -13.13 -18.38 -17.05
C ALA A 192 -12.94 -19.89 -17.29
N GLY A 193 -13.96 -20.72 -17.08
CA GLY A 193 -13.87 -22.17 -17.16
C GLY A 193 -13.28 -22.84 -15.91
N ALA A 194 -13.33 -22.14 -14.76
CA ALA A 194 -12.84 -22.65 -13.49
C ALA A 194 -13.99 -23.25 -12.67
N SER A 195 -13.77 -24.45 -12.10
CA SER A 195 -14.69 -25.10 -11.16
C SER A 195 -14.37 -24.78 -9.69
N CYS A 196 -13.11 -24.49 -9.41
CA CYS A 196 -12.65 -23.96 -8.11
C CYS A 196 -11.65 -22.83 -8.31
N MET A 197 -11.44 -22.03 -7.26
CA MET A 197 -10.46 -20.94 -7.21
C MET A 197 -9.79 -20.92 -5.84
N LEU A 198 -8.46 -20.77 -5.84
CA LEU A 198 -7.69 -20.50 -4.63
C LEU A 198 -7.51 -18.99 -4.46
N VAL A 199 -7.95 -18.45 -3.33
CA VAL A 199 -7.79 -17.04 -2.93
C VAL A 199 -6.76 -16.99 -1.82
N THR A 200 -5.70 -16.24 -2.04
CA THR A 200 -4.59 -16.10 -1.10
C THR A 200 -4.45 -14.70 -0.53
N GLN A 201 -4.86 -13.66 -1.25
CA GLN A 201 -4.77 -12.28 -0.76
C GLN A 201 -5.72 -12.04 0.41
N LEU A 202 -5.17 -11.49 1.50
CA LEU A 202 -5.89 -11.34 2.76
C LEU A 202 -7.07 -10.36 2.66
N ASP A 203 -6.90 -9.29 1.90
CA ASP A 203 -7.95 -8.30 1.69
C ASP A 203 -9.07 -8.81 0.75
N ASP A 204 -8.75 -9.68 -0.20
CA ASP A 204 -9.75 -10.36 -1.04
C ASP A 204 -10.60 -11.34 -0.19
N ILE A 205 -9.96 -12.07 0.73
CA ILE A 205 -10.64 -12.96 1.67
C ILE A 205 -11.54 -12.15 2.61
N ALA A 206 -11.00 -11.09 3.19
CA ALA A 206 -11.71 -10.21 4.11
C ALA A 206 -12.91 -9.53 3.45
N TRP A 207 -12.74 -9.04 2.21
CA TRP A 207 -13.84 -8.46 1.43
C TRP A 207 -14.91 -9.51 1.08
N THR A 208 -14.50 -10.67 0.58
CA THR A 208 -15.42 -11.73 0.15
C THR A 208 -16.32 -12.21 1.30
N LEU A 209 -15.75 -12.36 2.49
CA LEU A 209 -16.45 -12.93 3.65
C LEU A 209 -17.03 -11.87 4.60
N ASN A 210 -16.94 -10.58 4.30
CA ASN A 210 -17.32 -9.50 5.19
C ASN A 210 -16.73 -9.67 6.59
N LEU A 211 -15.44 -9.98 6.66
CA LEU A 211 -14.70 -10.14 7.90
C LEU A 211 -13.53 -9.15 7.96
N ARG A 212 -13.14 -8.77 9.17
CA ARG A 212 -11.95 -7.95 9.42
C ARG A 212 -11.13 -8.55 10.54
N GLY A 213 -9.86 -8.20 10.60
CA GLY A 213 -8.93 -8.62 11.64
C GLY A 213 -7.84 -7.59 11.84
N SER A 214 -6.80 -7.93 12.59
CA SER A 214 -5.69 -7.03 12.89
C SER A 214 -4.34 -7.78 12.90
N ASP A 215 -4.17 -8.74 12.01
CA ASP A 215 -2.92 -9.49 11.91
C ASP A 215 -1.81 -8.74 11.19
N VAL A 216 -2.18 -7.74 10.40
CA VAL A 216 -1.29 -6.86 9.67
C VAL A 216 -1.44 -5.45 10.23
N HIS A 217 -0.33 -4.79 10.50
CA HIS A 217 -0.32 -3.42 10.99
C HIS A 217 -1.07 -2.48 10.04
N CYS A 218 -1.92 -1.62 10.56
CA CYS A 218 -2.74 -0.64 9.84
C CYS A 218 -3.73 -1.20 8.80
N THR A 219 -3.68 -2.50 8.50
CA THR A 219 -4.53 -3.14 7.50
C THR A 219 -5.51 -4.10 8.17
N PRO A 220 -6.83 -3.90 8.07
CA PRO A 220 -7.81 -4.67 8.83
C PRO A 220 -8.09 -6.05 8.23
N VAL A 221 -7.05 -6.87 8.10
CA VAL A 221 -7.09 -8.22 7.52
C VAL A 221 -6.60 -9.27 8.51
N PHE A 222 -6.76 -10.53 8.16
CA PHE A 222 -6.39 -11.68 8.98
C PHE A 222 -5.78 -12.79 8.13
N VAL A 223 -4.78 -13.47 8.65
CA VAL A 223 -4.07 -14.57 7.98
C VAL A 223 -5.00 -15.77 7.82
N ALA A 224 -5.33 -16.11 6.56
CA ALA A 224 -6.19 -17.21 6.17
C ALA A 224 -6.02 -17.54 4.67
N TRP A 225 -6.55 -18.70 4.24
CA TRP A 225 -6.75 -19.06 2.84
C TRP A 225 -8.23 -19.27 2.57
N LEU A 226 -8.66 -19.10 1.33
CA LEU A 226 -10.03 -19.40 0.94
C LEU A 226 -10.04 -20.20 -0.36
N ILE A 227 -10.74 -21.33 -0.37
CA ILE A 227 -11.06 -22.08 -1.59
C ILE A 227 -12.54 -21.88 -1.87
N ILE A 228 -12.86 -21.37 -3.07
CA ILE A 228 -14.23 -21.19 -3.57
C ILE A 228 -14.44 -22.18 -4.70
N CYS A 229 -15.42 -23.06 -4.56
CA CYS A 229 -15.88 -23.96 -5.62
C CYS A 229 -17.32 -23.63 -6.02
N GLU A 230 -17.83 -24.29 -7.06
CA GLU A 230 -19.17 -24.01 -7.61
C GLU A 230 -20.27 -24.07 -6.55
N GLU A 231 -20.22 -25.05 -5.64
CA GLU A 231 -21.25 -25.28 -4.62
C GLU A 231 -20.77 -25.07 -3.18
N SER A 232 -19.47 -24.87 -2.96
CA SER A 232 -18.89 -24.74 -1.63
C SER A 232 -17.91 -23.60 -1.51
N ALA A 233 -17.65 -23.16 -0.28
CA ALA A 233 -16.54 -22.28 0.07
C ALA A 233 -15.96 -22.74 1.41
N THR A 234 -14.64 -22.78 1.53
CA THR A 234 -13.95 -23.22 2.75
C THR A 234 -12.88 -22.22 3.15
N LEU A 235 -13.00 -21.67 4.33
CA LEU A 235 -12.01 -20.78 4.97
C LEU A 235 -11.03 -21.62 5.79
N TYR A 236 -9.74 -21.53 5.45
CA TYR A 236 -8.64 -22.17 6.18
C TYR A 236 -8.01 -21.14 7.11
N ILE A 237 -8.26 -21.27 8.41
CA ILE A 237 -7.88 -20.28 9.42
C ILE A 237 -7.56 -20.97 10.75
N LYS A 238 -6.70 -20.36 11.57
CA LYS A 238 -6.48 -20.85 12.94
C LYS A 238 -7.74 -20.65 13.78
N GLU A 239 -8.23 -21.73 14.39
CA GLU A 239 -9.49 -21.75 15.15
C GLU A 239 -9.49 -20.73 16.29
N GLU A 240 -8.33 -20.49 16.89
CA GLU A 240 -8.13 -19.52 17.98
C GLU A 240 -8.52 -18.09 17.60
N LYS A 241 -8.56 -17.77 16.32
CA LYS A 241 -8.95 -16.44 15.81
C LYS A 241 -10.48 -16.24 15.79
N LEU A 242 -11.24 -17.32 15.78
CA LEU A 242 -12.69 -17.30 15.59
C LEU A 242 -13.44 -17.27 16.93
N THR A 243 -14.32 -16.29 17.08
CA THR A 243 -15.34 -16.30 18.15
C THR A 243 -16.50 -17.22 17.78
N ALA A 244 -17.34 -17.58 18.75
CA ALA A 244 -18.56 -18.36 18.49
C ALA A 244 -19.47 -17.63 17.49
N GLU A 245 -19.60 -16.32 17.64
CA GLU A 245 -20.39 -15.46 16.74
C GLU A 245 -19.90 -15.52 15.29
N VAL A 246 -18.59 -15.42 15.06
CA VAL A 246 -18.00 -15.51 13.69
C VAL A 246 -18.18 -16.91 13.11
N LYS A 247 -18.05 -17.98 13.93
CA LYS A 247 -18.30 -19.36 13.47
C LYS A 247 -19.76 -19.56 13.06
N ASP A 248 -20.70 -19.02 13.83
CA ASP A 248 -22.14 -19.11 13.53
C ASP A 248 -22.49 -18.28 12.28
N TYR A 249 -21.89 -17.09 12.13
CA TYR A 249 -22.01 -16.26 10.95
C TYR A 249 -21.54 -16.98 9.68
N LEU A 250 -20.31 -17.51 9.68
CA LEU A 250 -19.77 -18.25 8.52
C LEU A 250 -20.62 -19.47 8.16
N ARG A 251 -21.13 -20.20 9.17
CA ARG A 251 -22.04 -21.33 8.94
C ARG A 251 -23.35 -20.87 8.30
N ALA A 252 -23.92 -19.75 8.74
CA ALA A 252 -25.14 -19.19 8.17
C ALA A 252 -24.94 -18.75 6.71
N GLU A 253 -23.75 -18.24 6.36
CA GLU A 253 -23.36 -17.87 5.00
C GLU A 253 -22.91 -19.07 4.14
N GLY A 254 -22.95 -20.29 4.65
CA GLY A 254 -22.59 -21.52 3.92
C GLY A 254 -21.08 -21.68 3.69
N VAL A 255 -20.26 -21.07 4.52
CA VAL A 255 -18.80 -21.16 4.47
C VAL A 255 -18.30 -22.17 5.51
N ALA A 256 -17.63 -23.23 5.05
CA ALA A 256 -16.98 -24.20 5.90
C ALA A 256 -15.68 -23.64 6.51
N ILE A 257 -15.25 -24.19 7.64
CA ILE A 257 -14.04 -23.76 8.34
C ILE A 257 -13.12 -24.97 8.50
N ASP A 258 -11.83 -24.79 8.19
CA ASP A 258 -10.79 -25.79 8.43
C ASP A 258 -9.51 -25.10 8.95
N ASP A 259 -8.55 -25.89 9.46
CA ASP A 259 -7.31 -25.34 9.99
C ASP A 259 -6.41 -24.75 8.88
N TYR A 260 -5.80 -23.61 9.16
CA TYR A 260 -4.88 -22.92 8.25
C TYR A 260 -3.80 -23.83 7.65
N CYS A 261 -3.27 -24.76 8.45
CA CYS A 261 -2.20 -25.67 8.02
C CYS A 261 -2.68 -26.76 7.05
N ASN A 262 -3.99 -26.96 6.91
CA ASN A 262 -4.56 -28.00 6.05
C ASN A 262 -4.64 -27.62 4.57
N ILE A 263 -4.28 -26.40 4.19
CA ILE A 263 -4.42 -25.90 2.79
C ILE A 263 -3.74 -26.82 1.77
N ILE A 264 -2.53 -27.32 2.06
CA ILE A 264 -1.80 -28.21 1.15
C ILE A 264 -2.50 -29.55 1.02
N ALA A 265 -3.01 -30.11 2.11
CA ALA A 265 -3.78 -31.35 2.09
C ALA A 265 -5.09 -31.16 1.30
N ALA A 266 -5.80 -30.07 1.53
CA ALA A 266 -7.01 -29.72 0.80
C ALA A 266 -6.79 -29.58 -0.72
N LEU A 267 -5.68 -28.99 -1.13
CA LEU A 267 -5.32 -28.91 -2.56
C LEU A 267 -4.96 -30.28 -3.13
N ASN A 268 -4.32 -31.17 -2.36
CA ASN A 268 -4.03 -32.53 -2.78
C ASN A 268 -5.30 -33.38 -2.94
N ASP A 269 -6.29 -33.19 -2.07
CA ASP A 269 -7.54 -33.95 -2.03
C ASP A 269 -8.66 -33.33 -2.88
N CYS A 270 -8.37 -32.21 -3.59
CA CYS A 270 -9.34 -31.53 -4.43
C CYS A 270 -9.62 -32.31 -5.71
N ASP A 271 -10.88 -32.75 -5.89
CA ASP A 271 -11.36 -33.49 -7.06
C ASP A 271 -12.02 -32.59 -8.13
N ALA A 272 -11.94 -31.27 -7.99
CA ALA A 272 -12.48 -30.35 -8.96
C ALA A 272 -11.76 -30.48 -10.32
N PRO A 273 -12.45 -30.38 -11.48
CA PRO A 273 -11.80 -30.50 -12.79
C PRO A 273 -10.75 -29.44 -13.06
N THR A 274 -11.00 -28.20 -12.61
CA THR A 274 -10.11 -27.05 -12.85
C THR A 274 -10.00 -26.17 -11.61
N MET A 275 -8.79 -25.70 -11.30
CA MET A 275 -8.48 -24.76 -10.24
C MET A 275 -7.92 -23.48 -10.83
N LEU A 276 -8.60 -22.35 -10.66
CA LEU A 276 -8.08 -21.04 -11.00
C LEU A 276 -7.00 -20.64 -10.00
N ILE A 277 -5.82 -20.34 -10.51
CA ILE A 277 -4.67 -19.87 -9.75
C ILE A 277 -4.17 -18.58 -10.42
N ASP A 278 -4.25 -17.48 -9.70
CA ASP A 278 -3.67 -16.22 -10.16
C ASP A 278 -2.15 -16.26 -9.94
N PRO A 279 -1.33 -16.24 -11.02
CA PRO A 279 0.11 -16.36 -10.88
C PRO A 279 0.77 -15.16 -10.20
N SER A 280 0.08 -14.02 -10.10
CA SER A 280 0.60 -12.81 -9.46
C SER A 280 0.38 -12.79 -7.94
N THR A 281 -0.59 -13.54 -7.43
CA THR A 281 -1.00 -13.51 -6.03
C THR A 281 -0.85 -14.84 -5.29
N VAL A 282 -0.90 -15.95 -6.01
CA VAL A 282 -0.69 -17.28 -5.40
C VAL A 282 0.80 -17.58 -5.34
N ASN A 283 1.28 -17.91 -4.14
CA ASN A 283 2.69 -18.23 -3.94
C ASN A 283 3.14 -19.49 -4.68
N SER A 284 4.44 -19.56 -4.98
CA SER A 284 5.04 -20.62 -5.78
C SER A 284 4.82 -22.02 -5.20
N THR A 285 4.72 -22.16 -3.87
CA THR A 285 4.51 -23.47 -3.22
C THR A 285 3.08 -23.97 -3.42
N LEU A 286 2.06 -23.13 -3.22
CA LEU A 286 0.66 -23.52 -3.40
C LEU A 286 0.25 -23.65 -4.86
N ALA A 287 0.91 -22.92 -5.76
CA ALA A 287 0.64 -22.96 -7.19
C ALA A 287 1.19 -24.19 -7.92
N GLN A 288 1.94 -25.07 -7.23
CA GLN A 288 2.42 -26.31 -7.83
C GLN A 288 1.25 -27.24 -8.17
N PRO A 289 1.31 -27.99 -9.29
CA PRO A 289 0.30 -28.98 -9.61
C PRO A 289 0.14 -29.98 -8.47
N ARG A 290 -1.09 -30.15 -7.99
CA ARG A 290 -1.46 -31.05 -6.88
C ARG A 290 -2.84 -31.65 -7.19
N GLY A 291 -3.18 -32.75 -6.51
CA GLY A 291 -4.49 -33.38 -6.70
C GLY A 291 -4.76 -33.79 -8.14
N ASN A 292 -6.04 -33.85 -8.50
CA ASN A 292 -6.52 -34.31 -9.80
C ASN A 292 -7.00 -33.17 -10.72
N PHE A 293 -6.83 -31.90 -10.32
CA PHE A 293 -7.29 -30.74 -11.11
C PHE A 293 -6.26 -30.26 -12.13
N THR A 294 -6.76 -29.66 -13.20
CA THR A 294 -5.95 -28.85 -14.12
C THR A 294 -5.84 -27.42 -13.59
N VAL A 295 -4.62 -26.89 -13.52
CA VAL A 295 -4.39 -25.48 -13.14
C VAL A 295 -4.78 -24.57 -14.31
N LEU A 296 -5.74 -23.69 -14.07
CA LEU A 296 -6.10 -22.57 -14.94
C LEU A 296 -5.36 -21.32 -14.44
N SER A 297 -4.30 -20.91 -15.13
CA SER A 297 -3.53 -19.72 -14.78
C SER A 297 -4.21 -18.48 -15.36
N ALA A 298 -4.91 -17.72 -14.52
CA ALA A 298 -5.63 -16.51 -14.90
C ALA A 298 -5.74 -15.55 -13.72
N PRO A 299 -5.91 -14.23 -13.95
CA PRO A 299 -6.13 -13.27 -12.87
C PRO A 299 -7.39 -13.59 -12.05
N SER A 300 -7.31 -13.38 -10.74
CA SER A 300 -8.49 -13.43 -9.86
C SER A 300 -9.51 -12.34 -10.25
N PRO A 301 -10.82 -12.65 -10.30
CA PRO A 301 -11.84 -11.65 -10.54
C PRO A 301 -12.11 -10.73 -9.34
N ILE A 302 -11.70 -11.12 -8.13
CA ILE A 302 -12.05 -10.43 -6.88
C ILE A 302 -11.49 -9.00 -6.83
N PRO A 303 -10.20 -8.73 -7.15
CA PRO A 303 -9.68 -7.36 -7.11
C PRO A 303 -10.48 -6.37 -7.97
N ALA A 304 -10.89 -6.77 -9.17
CA ALA A 304 -11.69 -5.93 -10.06
C ALA A 304 -13.11 -5.68 -9.52
N MET A 305 -13.71 -6.67 -8.85
CA MET A 305 -15.02 -6.53 -8.19
C MET A 305 -14.96 -5.60 -6.99
N LYS A 306 -13.93 -5.76 -6.14
CA LYS A 306 -13.68 -4.98 -4.94
C LYS A 306 -13.36 -3.51 -5.27
N ALA A 307 -12.63 -3.26 -6.34
CA ALA A 307 -12.26 -1.92 -6.79
C ALA A 307 -13.49 -1.06 -7.16
N VAL A 308 -14.55 -1.66 -7.68
CA VAL A 308 -15.81 -0.97 -8.02
C VAL A 308 -16.72 -0.96 -6.80
N LYS A 309 -16.70 0.14 -6.06
CA LYS A 309 -17.44 0.30 -4.80
C LYS A 309 -18.95 0.23 -5.05
N ASN A 310 -19.67 -0.47 -4.17
CA ASN A 310 -21.14 -0.42 -4.19
C ASN A 310 -21.65 0.93 -3.65
N HIS A 311 -22.96 1.16 -3.67
CA HIS A 311 -23.52 2.44 -3.21
C HIS A 311 -23.23 2.70 -1.73
N THR A 312 -23.35 1.68 -0.88
CA THR A 312 -23.11 1.78 0.57
C THR A 312 -21.65 2.15 0.87
N GLU A 313 -20.70 1.51 0.19
CA GLU A 313 -19.27 1.81 0.32
C GLU A 313 -18.96 3.25 -0.15
N CYS A 314 -19.54 3.71 -1.28
CA CYS A 314 -19.36 5.09 -1.74
C CYS A 314 -19.85 6.11 -0.70
N GLU A 315 -21.03 5.89 -0.10
CA GLU A 315 -21.55 6.75 0.96
C GLU A 315 -20.74 6.62 2.26
N GLY A 316 -20.21 5.44 2.55
CA GLY A 316 -19.27 5.20 3.64
C GLY A 316 -18.03 6.06 3.51
N PHE A 317 -17.37 6.04 2.35
CA PHE A 317 -16.22 6.90 2.05
C PHE A 317 -16.54 8.39 2.25
N ARG A 318 -17.67 8.89 1.75
CA ARG A 318 -18.07 10.30 1.93
C ARG A 318 -18.18 10.67 3.40
N ARG A 319 -18.83 9.82 4.22
CA ARG A 319 -18.93 10.03 5.67
C ARG A 319 -17.60 9.90 6.41
N ALA A 320 -16.76 8.94 6.02
CA ALA A 320 -15.43 8.78 6.59
C ALA A 320 -14.57 10.02 6.33
N MET A 321 -14.60 10.56 5.11
CA MET A 321 -13.86 11.78 4.74
C MET A 321 -14.38 13.04 5.45
N GLU A 322 -15.67 13.12 5.77
CA GLU A 322 -16.21 14.22 6.61
C GLU A 322 -15.65 14.16 8.03
N ARG A 323 -15.65 12.98 8.66
CA ARG A 323 -15.09 12.80 10.01
C ARG A 323 -13.58 13.06 10.04
N ASP A 324 -12.86 12.52 9.06
CA ASP A 324 -11.42 12.74 8.92
C ASP A 324 -11.10 14.21 8.68
N GLY A 325 -11.91 14.88 7.85
CA GLY A 325 -11.81 16.33 7.60
C GLY A 325 -11.97 17.17 8.86
N VAL A 326 -12.89 16.80 9.76
CA VAL A 326 -13.03 17.46 11.08
C VAL A 326 -11.75 17.29 11.89
N ALA A 327 -11.18 16.07 11.96
CA ALA A 327 -9.93 15.83 12.68
C ALA A 327 -8.76 16.62 12.07
N MET A 328 -8.68 16.68 10.74
CA MET A 328 -7.65 17.44 10.02
C MET A 328 -7.76 18.95 10.27
N VAL A 329 -8.95 19.53 10.27
CA VAL A 329 -9.16 20.95 10.58
C VAL A 329 -8.72 21.27 12.02
N GLN A 330 -9.11 20.41 12.98
CA GLN A 330 -8.69 20.57 14.37
C GLN A 330 -7.17 20.46 14.51
N PHE A 331 -6.55 19.53 13.81
CA PHE A 331 -5.10 19.35 13.79
C PHE A 331 -4.37 20.56 13.18
N LEU A 332 -4.79 21.02 12.00
CA LEU A 332 -4.12 22.14 11.32
C LEU A 332 -4.19 23.43 12.13
N LYS A 333 -5.34 23.69 12.76
CA LYS A 333 -5.47 24.83 13.68
C LYS A 333 -4.55 24.68 14.89
N TRP A 334 -4.54 23.51 15.51
CA TRP A 334 -3.64 23.24 16.63
C TRP A 334 -2.17 23.41 16.23
N LEU A 335 -1.75 22.89 15.06
CA LEU A 335 -0.38 22.97 14.56
C LEU A 335 0.07 24.44 14.40
N GLU A 336 -0.79 25.28 13.79
CA GLU A 336 -0.54 26.73 13.62
C GLU A 336 -0.31 27.45 14.95
N GLU A 337 -1.00 27.04 16.02
CA GLU A 337 -0.89 27.64 17.35
C GLU A 337 0.24 27.04 18.20
N ALA A 338 0.57 25.77 17.97
CA ALA A 338 1.49 25.02 18.82
C ALA A 338 2.96 25.15 18.39
N VAL A 339 3.23 25.19 17.08
CA VAL A 339 4.60 25.27 16.56
C VAL A 339 5.34 26.52 17.03
N PRO A 340 4.75 27.74 17.01
CA PRO A 340 5.42 28.94 17.50
C PRO A 340 5.80 28.88 18.99
N LYS A 341 5.16 28.01 19.78
CA LYS A 341 5.48 27.80 21.21
C LYS A 341 6.77 27.00 21.43
N GLY A 342 7.28 26.31 20.39
CA GLY A 342 8.61 25.72 20.36
C GLY A 342 8.76 24.35 21.02
N TYR A 343 7.69 23.60 21.25
CA TYR A 343 7.72 22.29 21.93
C TYR A 343 7.31 21.12 21.03
N GLN A 344 6.95 21.38 19.77
CA GLN A 344 6.43 20.35 18.89
C GLN A 344 7.57 19.71 18.08
N THR A 345 7.43 18.42 17.82
CA THR A 345 8.29 17.60 16.97
C THR A 345 7.44 16.84 15.97
N GLU A 346 8.06 16.12 15.03
CA GLU A 346 7.38 15.25 14.08
C GLU A 346 6.55 14.18 14.79
N LEU A 347 7.11 13.53 15.82
CA LEU A 347 6.39 12.54 16.64
C LEU A 347 5.22 13.13 17.41
N THR A 348 5.38 14.34 17.99
CA THR A 348 4.27 14.98 18.71
C THR A 348 3.15 15.41 17.76
N ALA A 349 3.46 15.79 16.53
CA ALA A 349 2.48 16.08 15.49
C ALA A 349 1.71 14.81 15.09
N SER A 350 2.41 13.71 14.82
CA SER A 350 1.79 12.41 14.52
C SER A 350 0.87 11.95 15.67
N ALA A 351 1.34 12.00 16.91
CA ALA A 351 0.56 11.62 18.08
C ALA A 351 -0.69 12.49 18.26
N LYS A 352 -0.59 13.79 17.99
CA LYS A 352 -1.73 14.71 18.08
C LYS A 352 -2.79 14.43 17.02
N LEU A 353 -2.38 14.12 15.79
CA LEU A 353 -3.31 13.75 14.73
C LEU A 353 -4.04 12.44 15.06
N TYR A 354 -3.30 11.43 15.54
CA TYR A 354 -3.90 10.19 16.04
C TYR A 354 -4.96 10.45 17.12
N GLU A 355 -4.63 11.28 18.12
CA GLU A 355 -5.58 11.64 19.21
C GLU A 355 -6.88 12.25 18.66
N LEU A 356 -6.79 13.12 17.66
CA LEU A 356 -7.96 13.80 17.08
C LEU A 356 -8.80 12.86 16.21
N ARG A 357 -8.16 11.98 15.43
CA ARG A 357 -8.83 10.93 14.65
C ARG A 357 -9.52 9.91 15.55
N ALA A 358 -8.87 9.50 16.65
CA ALA A 358 -9.42 8.55 17.60
C ALA A 358 -10.68 9.04 18.32
N LYS A 359 -10.95 10.34 18.32
CA LYS A 359 -12.19 10.92 18.85
C LYS A 359 -13.36 10.88 17.86
N GLN A 360 -13.08 10.58 16.59
CA GLN A 360 -14.13 10.54 15.57
C GLN A 360 -14.94 9.24 15.67
N PRO A 361 -16.26 9.31 15.43
CA PRO A 361 -17.09 8.10 15.36
C PRO A 361 -16.57 7.10 14.33
N LEU A 362 -16.71 5.81 14.63
CA LEU A 362 -16.32 4.68 13.80
C LEU A 362 -14.81 4.55 13.53
N PHE A 363 -13.96 5.35 14.18
CA PHE A 363 -12.51 5.20 14.09
C PHE A 363 -12.10 3.82 14.61
N ARG A 364 -11.17 3.19 13.90
CA ARG A 364 -10.61 1.86 14.23
C ARG A 364 -9.11 1.92 14.48
N ASP A 365 -8.37 2.52 13.54
CA ASP A 365 -6.92 2.68 13.62
C ASP A 365 -6.45 3.69 12.56
N ILE A 366 -5.14 3.89 12.43
CA ILE A 366 -4.54 4.55 11.27
C ILE A 366 -4.55 3.59 10.07
N SER A 367 -4.54 4.12 8.83
CA SER A 367 -4.46 3.32 7.61
C SER A 367 -3.04 3.00 7.18
N PHE A 368 -2.05 3.76 7.68
CA PHE A 368 -0.61 3.57 7.58
C PHE A 368 0.09 4.48 8.60
N ASP A 369 1.37 4.21 8.88
CA ASP A 369 2.15 5.03 9.80
C ASP A 369 2.31 6.46 9.27
N THR A 370 2.02 7.44 10.13
CA THR A 370 1.97 8.84 9.73
C THR A 370 3.35 9.36 9.31
N ILE A 371 3.45 9.84 8.09
CA ILE A 371 4.61 10.56 7.57
C ILE A 371 4.50 12.02 8.01
N ALA A 372 5.18 12.39 9.07
CA ALA A 372 5.29 13.79 9.50
C ALA A 372 6.74 14.24 9.27
N ALA A 373 7.01 14.77 8.08
CA ALA A 373 8.36 15.03 7.60
C ALA A 373 8.64 16.53 7.50
N TYR A 374 9.50 17.05 8.37
CA TYR A 374 9.86 18.46 8.40
C TYR A 374 11.15 18.72 7.63
N ALA A 375 11.18 19.79 6.87
CA ALA A 375 12.35 20.28 6.11
C ALA A 375 12.95 19.17 5.21
N ASP A 376 14.20 18.77 5.40
CA ASP A 376 14.92 17.78 4.60
C ASP A 376 14.40 16.36 4.76
N HIS A 377 13.78 16.01 5.88
CA HIS A 377 13.09 14.73 6.05
C HIS A 377 11.97 14.54 5.00
N ALA A 378 11.32 15.63 4.57
CA ALA A 378 10.30 15.58 3.54
C ALA A 378 10.82 15.18 2.15
N ALA A 379 12.14 15.17 1.94
CA ALA A 379 12.73 14.62 0.72
C ALA A 379 12.72 13.09 0.69
N ILE A 380 12.53 12.43 1.83
CA ILE A 380 12.36 10.98 1.95
C ILE A 380 10.88 10.67 1.78
N VAL A 381 10.49 10.12 0.64
CA VAL A 381 9.08 10.00 0.20
C VAL A 381 8.21 9.27 1.23
N HIS A 382 8.72 8.17 1.81
CA HIS A 382 8.07 7.38 2.86
C HIS A 382 8.87 7.49 4.18
N TYR A 383 9.04 8.73 4.65
CA TYR A 383 9.71 8.98 5.93
C TYR A 383 8.77 8.67 7.10
N GLU A 384 9.25 7.90 8.04
CA GLU A 384 8.56 7.67 9.32
C GLU A 384 9.42 8.22 10.45
N PRO A 385 8.91 9.18 11.25
CA PRO A 385 9.65 9.71 12.38
C PRO A 385 9.82 8.62 13.46
N THR A 386 11.05 8.44 13.91
CA THR A 386 11.41 7.54 15.01
C THR A 386 11.99 8.33 16.17
N PRO A 387 12.10 7.78 17.39
CA PRO A 387 12.78 8.47 18.48
C PRO A 387 14.23 8.87 18.19
N LEU A 388 14.87 8.27 17.19
CA LEU A 388 16.24 8.58 16.78
C LEU A 388 16.30 9.66 15.69
N SER A 389 15.30 9.74 14.83
CA SER A 389 15.24 10.70 13.73
C SER A 389 14.38 11.93 14.04
N ASP A 390 13.58 11.91 15.11
CA ASP A 390 12.64 12.96 15.48
C ASP A 390 13.28 14.34 15.58
N VAL A 391 12.75 15.31 14.87
CA VAL A 391 13.25 16.69 14.91
C VAL A 391 12.18 17.66 15.37
N LYS A 392 12.65 18.78 15.93
CA LYS A 392 11.80 19.87 16.38
C LYS A 392 11.23 20.64 15.21
N LEU A 393 9.92 20.91 15.22
CA LEU A 393 9.25 21.78 14.28
C LEU A 393 9.56 23.26 14.60
N GLU A 394 10.14 23.96 13.64
CA GLU A 394 10.42 25.39 13.76
C GLU A 394 9.34 26.20 13.01
N PRO A 395 9.05 27.47 13.43
CA PRO A 395 8.07 28.32 12.74
C PRO A 395 8.63 28.90 11.43
N LYS A 396 9.10 28.02 10.52
CA LYS A 396 9.65 28.31 9.20
C LYS A 396 9.60 27.06 8.32
N GLY A 397 9.72 27.23 7.01
CA GLY A 397 9.80 26.13 6.05
C GLY A 397 8.51 25.32 5.95
N LEU A 398 8.62 24.12 5.41
CA LEU A 398 7.50 23.22 5.08
C LEU A 398 7.50 21.97 5.96
N LEU A 399 6.32 21.55 6.39
CA LEU A 399 6.03 20.21 6.92
C LEU A 399 5.20 19.45 5.88
N LEU A 400 5.69 18.33 5.41
CA LEU A 400 4.91 17.36 4.65
C LEU A 400 4.26 16.40 5.65
N LEU A 401 2.95 16.35 5.65
CA LEU A 401 2.15 15.48 6.50
C LEU A 401 1.28 14.57 5.62
N ASP A 402 1.62 13.29 5.60
CA ASP A 402 0.88 12.25 4.91
C ASP A 402 0.35 11.24 5.92
N SER A 403 -0.95 10.96 5.88
CA SER A 403 -1.62 10.21 6.94
C SER A 403 -3.01 9.75 6.53
N GLY A 404 -3.47 8.70 7.17
CA GLY A 404 -4.81 8.21 6.94
C GLY A 404 -5.39 7.48 8.15
N ALA A 405 -6.66 7.13 8.07
CA ALA A 405 -7.38 6.41 9.11
C ALA A 405 -8.26 5.31 8.54
N GLN A 406 -8.43 4.25 9.32
CA GLN A 406 -9.43 3.21 9.14
C GLN A 406 -10.68 3.59 9.92
N TYR A 407 -11.79 3.79 9.22
CA TYR A 407 -13.13 3.87 9.79
C TYR A 407 -13.92 2.62 9.40
N SER A 408 -14.89 2.19 10.21
CA SER A 408 -15.67 0.99 9.89
C SER A 408 -16.39 1.07 8.54
N ASP A 409 -16.59 2.25 7.98
CA ASP A 409 -17.29 2.50 6.72
C ASP A 409 -16.39 3.11 5.62
N GLY A 410 -15.07 3.19 5.81
CA GLY A 410 -14.14 3.66 4.79
C GLY A 410 -12.70 3.82 5.30
N THR A 411 -11.78 3.94 4.38
CA THR A 411 -10.36 4.21 4.63
C THR A 411 -10.02 5.59 4.09
N THR A 412 -9.23 6.38 4.83
CA THR A 412 -8.78 7.69 4.36
C THR A 412 -7.28 7.68 4.07
N ASP A 413 -6.90 8.54 3.14
CA ASP A 413 -5.55 8.79 2.70
C ASP A 413 -5.44 10.25 2.26
N ILE A 414 -4.50 11.01 2.82
CA ILE A 414 -4.35 12.43 2.58
C ILE A 414 -2.92 12.90 2.82
N THR A 415 -2.38 13.66 1.87
CA THR A 415 -1.18 14.47 2.12
C THR A 415 -1.48 15.95 2.07
N ARG A 416 -0.95 16.69 3.05
CA ARG A 416 -0.84 18.14 3.02
C ARG A 416 0.60 18.58 3.28
N THR A 417 1.11 19.47 2.44
CA THR A 417 2.34 20.21 2.72
C THR A 417 1.98 21.57 3.30
N ILE A 418 2.47 21.87 4.49
CA ILE A 418 2.02 22.97 5.34
C ILE A 418 3.19 23.94 5.61
N ALA A 419 2.99 25.24 5.37
CA ALA A 419 3.97 26.27 5.70
C ALA A 419 3.90 26.60 7.21
N LEU A 420 4.90 26.18 7.98
CA LEU A 420 4.97 26.43 9.42
C LEU A 420 5.35 27.89 9.76
N GLY A 421 5.84 28.63 8.79
CA GLY A 421 6.23 30.04 8.94
C GLY A 421 6.67 30.63 7.62
N ASP A 422 7.80 31.33 7.59
CA ASP A 422 8.37 31.86 6.37
C ASP A 422 8.90 30.71 5.50
N VAL A 423 8.60 30.77 4.20
CA VAL A 423 9.03 29.81 3.17
C VAL A 423 9.82 30.52 2.09
N SER A 424 10.85 29.89 1.57
CA SER A 424 11.69 30.43 0.49
C SER A 424 10.95 30.46 -0.84
N ASP A 425 11.41 31.30 -1.78
CA ASP A 425 10.86 31.35 -3.13
C ASP A 425 10.99 30.01 -3.85
N ARG A 426 12.02 29.20 -3.54
CA ARG A 426 12.17 27.86 -4.12
C ARG A 426 11.12 26.88 -3.60
N GLU A 427 10.83 26.88 -2.30
CA GLU A 427 9.76 26.09 -1.70
C GLU A 427 8.41 26.49 -2.30
N ARG A 428 8.12 27.76 -2.39
CA ARG A 428 6.89 28.29 -2.99
C ARG A 428 6.72 27.88 -4.45
N HIS A 429 7.80 27.96 -5.21
CA HIS A 429 7.82 27.58 -6.62
C HIS A 429 7.48 26.09 -6.80
N VAL A 430 8.20 25.22 -6.08
CA VAL A 430 8.00 23.77 -6.12
C VAL A 430 6.60 23.38 -5.62
N TYR A 431 6.15 24.00 -4.52
CA TYR A 431 4.79 23.79 -4.01
C TYR A 431 3.73 24.11 -5.07
N THR A 432 3.89 25.25 -5.75
CA THR A 432 2.93 25.68 -6.77
C THR A 432 2.93 24.74 -7.98
N LEU A 433 4.08 24.19 -8.39
CA LEU A 433 4.15 23.19 -9.46
C LEU A 433 3.43 21.90 -9.10
N VAL A 434 3.59 21.41 -7.87
CA VAL A 434 2.88 20.23 -7.38
C VAL A 434 1.36 20.49 -7.34
N LEU A 435 0.96 21.65 -6.82
CA LEU A 435 -0.45 22.05 -6.78
C LEU A 435 -1.07 22.10 -8.20
N LYS A 436 -0.34 22.62 -9.19
CA LYS A 436 -0.82 22.62 -10.60
C LYS A 436 -1.04 21.22 -11.13
N GLY A 437 -0.15 20.28 -10.81
CA GLY A 437 -0.30 18.86 -11.18
C GLY A 437 -1.52 18.24 -10.54
N HIS A 438 -1.69 18.44 -9.24
CA HIS A 438 -2.84 17.97 -8.47
C HIS A 438 -4.17 18.55 -9.03
N LEU A 439 -4.27 19.85 -9.20
CA LEU A 439 -5.49 20.47 -9.75
C LEU A 439 -5.81 20.00 -11.17
N ALA A 440 -4.79 19.78 -12.00
CA ALA A 440 -4.98 19.29 -13.37
C ALA A 440 -5.57 17.89 -13.41
N LEU A 441 -5.11 16.97 -12.54
CA LEU A 441 -5.63 15.61 -12.46
C LEU A 441 -6.99 15.58 -11.78
N GLN A 442 -7.16 16.21 -10.63
CA GLN A 442 -8.43 16.23 -9.88
C GLN A 442 -9.62 16.72 -10.73
N ASN A 443 -9.39 17.71 -11.61
CA ASN A 443 -10.45 18.29 -12.43
C ASN A 443 -10.55 17.69 -13.84
N LEU A 444 -9.83 16.59 -14.10
CA LEU A 444 -9.81 15.96 -15.40
C LEU A 444 -11.13 15.27 -15.73
N CYS A 445 -11.61 15.49 -16.96
CA CYS A 445 -12.66 14.68 -17.59
C CYS A 445 -12.00 13.76 -18.61
N PHE A 446 -12.36 12.47 -18.58
CA PHE A 446 -11.69 11.45 -19.40
C PHE A 446 -12.68 10.40 -19.91
N PRO A 447 -12.41 9.73 -21.04
CA PRO A 447 -13.27 8.69 -21.56
C PRO A 447 -13.30 7.49 -20.60
N ARG A 448 -14.47 6.90 -20.38
CA ARG A 448 -14.61 5.63 -19.65
C ARG A 448 -13.73 4.58 -20.33
N SER A 449 -12.97 3.84 -19.58
CA SER A 449 -11.95 2.90 -20.04
C SER A 449 -10.55 3.47 -20.28
N ALA A 450 -10.30 4.75 -20.06
CA ALA A 450 -8.93 5.25 -19.98
C ALA A 450 -8.17 4.51 -18.87
N SER A 451 -6.94 4.13 -19.12
CA SER A 451 -6.06 3.57 -18.10
C SER A 451 -5.46 4.68 -17.23
N GLY A 452 -5.12 4.37 -15.98
CA GLY A 452 -4.42 5.33 -15.12
C GLY A 452 -3.08 5.81 -15.71
N THR A 453 -2.40 4.98 -16.50
CA THR A 453 -1.18 5.37 -17.23
C THR A 453 -1.42 6.54 -18.19
N GLN A 454 -2.58 6.59 -18.85
CA GLN A 454 -2.94 7.72 -19.72
C GLN A 454 -3.18 9.00 -18.92
N LEU A 455 -3.68 8.88 -17.68
CA LEU A 455 -3.99 10.03 -16.82
C LEU A 455 -2.77 10.57 -16.09
N ASP A 456 -1.76 9.76 -15.82
CA ASP A 456 -0.56 10.09 -15.05
C ASP A 456 0.20 11.31 -15.61
N ALA A 457 0.36 11.39 -16.93
CA ALA A 457 1.06 12.49 -17.58
C ALA A 457 0.41 13.86 -17.31
N VAL A 458 -0.89 13.91 -17.04
CA VAL A 458 -1.61 15.16 -16.76
C VAL A 458 -1.08 15.79 -15.46
N ALA A 459 -0.92 15.01 -14.41
CA ALA A 459 -0.36 15.48 -13.14
C ALA A 459 1.11 15.92 -13.26
N ARG A 460 1.87 15.35 -14.19
CA ARG A 460 3.31 15.64 -14.36
C ARG A 460 3.62 16.81 -15.26
N THR A 461 2.66 17.22 -16.12
CA THR A 461 2.90 18.17 -17.21
C THR A 461 3.53 19.50 -16.75
N ALA A 462 3.08 20.07 -15.63
CA ALA A 462 3.62 21.33 -15.10
C ALA A 462 5.10 21.16 -14.67
N MET A 463 5.45 20.06 -14.05
CA MET A 463 6.79 19.74 -13.57
C MET A 463 7.74 19.39 -14.73
N TRP A 464 7.29 18.60 -15.70
CA TRP A 464 8.10 18.23 -16.86
C TRP A 464 8.52 19.43 -17.73
N ARG A 465 7.68 20.46 -17.82
CA ARG A 465 8.05 21.70 -18.52
C ARG A 465 9.28 22.38 -17.93
N GLU A 466 9.57 22.11 -16.66
CA GLU A 466 10.74 22.65 -15.95
C GLU A 466 11.84 21.58 -15.72
N GLY A 467 11.72 20.42 -16.36
CA GLY A 467 12.69 19.33 -16.22
C GLY A 467 12.66 18.63 -14.86
N MET A 468 11.55 18.75 -14.11
CA MET A 468 11.35 18.10 -12.82
C MET A 468 10.42 16.91 -12.94
N ASN A 469 10.63 15.89 -12.12
CA ASN A 469 9.84 14.67 -12.10
C ASN A 469 9.85 14.03 -10.71
N PHE A 470 8.86 13.18 -10.45
CA PHE A 470 8.84 12.27 -9.31
C PHE A 470 8.74 10.82 -9.81
N MET A 471 9.26 9.88 -9.02
CA MET A 471 9.47 8.50 -9.45
C MET A 471 8.45 7.51 -8.88
N HIS A 472 7.59 7.93 -7.94
CA HIS A 472 6.50 7.10 -7.42
C HIS A 472 5.24 7.20 -8.31
N GLY A 473 4.22 6.38 -8.04
CA GLY A 473 2.91 6.50 -8.69
C GLY A 473 2.22 7.81 -8.35
N THR A 474 1.37 8.29 -9.25
CA THR A 474 0.55 9.49 -9.00
C THR A 474 -0.71 9.17 -8.21
N GLY A 475 -1.10 7.89 -8.16
CA GLY A 475 -2.25 7.45 -7.39
C GLY A 475 -2.51 5.95 -7.47
N HIS A 476 -3.26 5.46 -6.49
CA HIS A 476 -3.65 4.06 -6.30
C HIS A 476 -5.10 3.98 -5.82
N GLY A 477 -5.72 2.82 -5.97
CA GLY A 477 -7.03 2.57 -5.37
C GLY A 477 -6.96 2.55 -3.84
N VAL A 478 -8.10 2.78 -3.19
CA VAL A 478 -8.23 2.73 -1.72
C VAL A 478 -9.34 1.75 -1.35
N GLY A 479 -9.06 0.83 -0.44
CA GLY A 479 -10.02 -0.17 0.03
C GLY A 479 -11.07 0.42 0.99
N SER A 480 -12.26 -0.19 1.08
CA SER A 480 -13.30 0.22 2.03
C SER A 480 -13.12 -0.51 3.36
N TYR A 481 -12.51 0.15 4.34
CA TYR A 481 -12.04 -0.46 5.59
C TYR A 481 -11.21 -1.72 5.28
N LEU A 482 -10.22 -1.54 4.40
CA LEU A 482 -9.26 -2.55 3.93
C LEU A 482 -7.90 -1.89 3.66
N SER A 483 -7.11 -2.48 2.76
CA SER A 483 -5.80 -1.95 2.39
C SER A 483 -5.89 -0.52 1.85
N VAL A 484 -5.06 0.39 2.35
CA VAL A 484 -4.96 1.75 1.82
C VAL A 484 -4.51 1.73 0.36
N HIS A 485 -3.58 0.86 0.01
CA HIS A 485 -3.20 0.58 -1.37
C HIS A 485 -4.02 -0.58 -1.93
N GLU A 486 -4.97 -0.28 -2.81
CA GLU A 486 -5.84 -1.28 -3.44
C GLU A 486 -5.67 -1.25 -4.96
N GLY A 487 -5.49 -2.43 -5.56
CA GLY A 487 -5.51 -2.60 -7.01
C GLY A 487 -6.90 -2.99 -7.54
N PRO A 488 -7.01 -3.29 -8.85
CA PRO A 488 -5.94 -3.40 -9.86
C PRO A 488 -5.58 -2.08 -10.56
N HIS A 489 -6.38 -1.02 -10.43
CA HIS A 489 -6.16 0.27 -11.08
C HIS A 489 -5.15 1.13 -10.31
N GLN A 490 -4.32 1.85 -11.05
CA GLN A 490 -3.32 2.78 -10.52
C GLN A 490 -3.09 3.88 -11.54
N ILE A 491 -2.81 5.10 -11.08
CA ILE A 491 -2.34 6.21 -11.92
C ILE A 491 -0.82 6.27 -11.77
N ARG A 492 -0.09 5.83 -12.82
CA ARG A 492 1.37 5.75 -12.80
C ARG A 492 1.97 5.65 -14.19
N GLN A 493 3.27 5.92 -14.31
CA GLN A 493 3.98 5.90 -15.59
C GLN A 493 4.03 4.50 -16.23
N GLU A 494 4.22 3.47 -15.42
CA GLU A 494 4.27 2.09 -15.92
C GLU A 494 2.88 1.63 -16.33
N TYR A 495 2.81 0.99 -17.48
CA TYR A 495 1.54 0.51 -18.02
C TYR A 495 0.85 -0.47 -17.06
N ARG A 496 -0.39 -0.15 -16.70
CA ARG A 496 -1.33 -1.00 -16.01
C ARG A 496 -2.61 -1.08 -16.84
N GLY A 497 -2.98 -2.29 -17.24
CA GLY A 497 -4.10 -2.52 -18.17
C GLY A 497 -5.49 -2.32 -17.58
N ALA A 498 -5.63 -2.16 -16.26
CA ALA A 498 -6.91 -1.97 -15.61
C ALA A 498 -7.53 -0.61 -15.99
N PRO A 499 -8.75 -0.59 -16.58
CA PRO A 499 -9.41 0.65 -16.94
C PRO A 499 -9.98 1.36 -15.73
N MET A 500 -10.03 2.68 -15.76
CA MET A 500 -10.81 3.48 -14.82
C MET A 500 -12.30 3.40 -15.17
N VAL A 501 -13.10 2.97 -14.20
CA VAL A 501 -14.56 2.88 -14.35
C VAL A 501 -15.28 3.59 -13.20
N GLU A 502 -16.61 3.77 -13.33
CA GLU A 502 -17.41 4.43 -12.31
C GLU A 502 -17.29 3.74 -10.94
N ARG A 503 -17.28 4.52 -9.88
CA ARG A 503 -17.22 4.09 -8.47
C ARG A 503 -15.90 3.43 -8.06
N MET A 504 -14.82 3.72 -8.73
CA MET A 504 -13.48 3.42 -8.24
C MET A 504 -12.96 4.60 -7.42
N THR A 505 -12.40 4.32 -6.26
CA THR A 505 -11.61 5.28 -5.48
C THR A 505 -10.18 5.29 -6.00
N VAL A 506 -9.55 6.46 -6.05
CA VAL A 506 -8.15 6.59 -6.45
C VAL A 506 -7.52 7.81 -5.78
N THR A 507 -6.25 7.74 -5.37
CA THR A 507 -5.51 8.90 -4.89
C THR A 507 -5.00 9.76 -6.05
N ASP A 508 -4.74 11.02 -5.77
CA ASP A 508 -4.09 12.01 -6.64
C ASP A 508 -3.03 12.71 -5.80
N GLU A 509 -1.79 12.20 -5.87
CA GLU A 509 -0.69 12.50 -4.95
C GLU A 509 0.63 12.89 -5.65
N PRO A 510 0.63 13.80 -6.62
CA PRO A 510 1.88 14.26 -7.21
C PRO A 510 2.80 14.88 -6.16
N GLY A 511 4.11 14.73 -6.34
CA GLY A 511 5.11 15.28 -5.42
C GLY A 511 6.38 15.73 -6.11
N LEU A 512 7.22 16.49 -5.41
CA LEU A 512 8.59 16.83 -5.80
C LEU A 512 9.48 16.80 -4.55
N TYR A 513 10.62 16.15 -4.65
CA TYR A 513 11.52 15.86 -3.54
C TYR A 513 12.92 16.35 -3.89
N LEU A 514 13.47 17.23 -3.06
CA LEU A 514 14.79 17.84 -3.25
C LEU A 514 15.71 17.34 -2.12
N ASP A 515 16.50 16.34 -2.44
CA ASP A 515 17.41 15.67 -1.50
C ASP A 515 18.19 16.66 -0.63
N GLY A 516 18.22 16.39 0.69
CA GLY A 516 18.87 17.21 1.72
C GLY A 516 18.28 18.61 1.89
N ARG A 517 17.05 18.87 1.36
CA ARG A 517 16.42 20.20 1.42
C ARG A 517 14.97 20.18 1.88
N PHE A 518 14.06 19.67 1.08
CA PHE A 518 12.63 19.59 1.37
C PHE A 518 11.90 18.72 0.35
N GLY A 519 10.69 18.29 0.69
CA GLY A 519 9.74 17.66 -0.21
C GLY A 519 8.37 18.33 -0.17
N VAL A 520 7.61 18.16 -1.24
CA VAL A 520 6.22 18.60 -1.37
C VAL A 520 5.40 17.47 -1.98
N ARG A 521 4.29 17.10 -1.33
CA ARG A 521 3.21 16.25 -1.86
C ARG A 521 1.88 16.90 -1.50
N ILE A 522 0.93 16.89 -2.41
CA ILE A 522 -0.45 17.33 -2.17
C ILE A 522 -1.33 16.22 -2.69
N GLU A 523 -2.21 15.72 -1.82
CA GLU A 523 -3.00 14.55 -2.12
C GLU A 523 -4.45 14.68 -1.69
N ASN A 524 -5.33 14.17 -2.56
CA ASN A 524 -6.72 13.86 -2.25
C ASN A 524 -7.07 12.45 -2.72
N THR A 525 -7.90 11.76 -1.95
CA THR A 525 -8.65 10.59 -2.44
C THR A 525 -9.83 11.08 -3.27
N LEU A 526 -9.98 10.50 -4.46
CA LEU A 526 -10.99 10.84 -5.46
C LEU A 526 -11.93 9.65 -5.70
N LEU A 527 -13.16 9.91 -6.10
CA LEU A 527 -14.11 8.92 -6.59
C LEU A 527 -14.40 9.16 -8.07
N THR A 528 -14.30 8.12 -8.89
CA THR A 528 -14.71 8.22 -10.30
C THR A 528 -16.23 8.22 -10.43
N VAL A 529 -16.77 9.27 -11.05
CA VAL A 529 -18.21 9.45 -11.25
C VAL A 529 -18.55 9.72 -12.72
N PRO A 530 -19.78 9.40 -13.18
CA PRO A 530 -20.22 9.76 -14.52
C PRO A 530 -20.16 11.28 -14.75
N TYR A 531 -19.77 11.70 -15.95
CA TYR A 531 -19.77 13.10 -16.36
C TYR A 531 -20.78 13.37 -17.48
N VAL A 532 -20.51 12.89 -18.69
CA VAL A 532 -21.37 13.09 -19.85
C VAL A 532 -21.31 11.90 -20.81
N THR A 533 -22.40 11.67 -21.52
CA THR A 533 -22.43 10.73 -22.66
C THR A 533 -22.67 11.53 -23.95
N THR A 534 -21.80 11.34 -24.93
CA THR A 534 -21.85 11.99 -26.24
C THR A 534 -21.77 10.94 -27.35
N GLU A 535 -21.81 11.39 -28.63
CA GLU A 535 -21.53 10.51 -29.78
C GLU A 535 -20.12 9.90 -29.76
N PHE A 536 -19.18 10.46 -28.97
CA PHE A 536 -17.83 9.93 -28.79
C PHE A 536 -17.70 8.92 -27.64
N GLY A 537 -18.79 8.65 -26.89
CA GLY A 537 -18.84 7.68 -25.80
C GLY A 537 -19.17 8.28 -24.45
N ARG A 538 -18.94 7.46 -23.41
CA ARG A 538 -19.14 7.85 -22.01
C ARG A 538 -17.88 8.45 -21.44
N PHE A 539 -18.02 9.58 -20.75
CA PHE A 539 -16.93 10.26 -20.04
C PHE A 539 -17.16 10.23 -18.54
N LEU A 540 -16.08 10.13 -17.80
CA LEU A 540 -16.01 10.19 -16.36
C LEU A 540 -15.30 11.47 -15.93
N ARG A 541 -15.48 11.81 -14.66
CA ARG A 541 -14.69 12.81 -13.93
C ARG A 541 -14.41 12.32 -12.53
N PHE A 542 -13.61 13.06 -11.80
CA PHE A 542 -13.37 12.81 -10.39
C PHE A 542 -14.26 13.67 -9.50
N GLU A 543 -14.77 13.09 -8.43
CA GLU A 543 -15.36 13.74 -7.27
C GLU A 543 -14.31 13.72 -6.15
N PRO A 544 -13.81 14.86 -5.67
CA PRO A 544 -12.91 14.89 -4.51
C PRO A 544 -13.65 14.40 -3.26
N LEU A 545 -13.14 13.32 -2.64
CA LEU A 545 -13.67 12.80 -1.38
C LEU A 545 -12.99 13.45 -0.17
N THR A 546 -11.67 13.69 -0.25
CA THR A 546 -10.91 14.32 0.82
C THR A 546 -11.38 15.74 1.08
N LEU A 547 -11.69 16.04 2.34
CA LEU A 547 -12.19 17.33 2.80
C LEU A 547 -11.18 17.98 3.75
N CYS A 548 -10.22 18.71 3.20
CA CYS A 548 -9.21 19.42 3.98
C CYS A 548 -8.70 20.62 3.17
N PRO A 549 -8.55 21.82 3.76
CA PRO A 549 -8.01 22.95 3.00
C PRO A 549 -6.59 22.68 2.53
N ILE A 550 -6.28 23.14 1.33
CA ILE A 550 -4.92 23.22 0.80
C ILE A 550 -4.31 24.53 1.27
N ASP A 551 -3.08 24.50 1.82
CA ASP A 551 -2.44 25.71 2.34
C ASP A 551 -2.15 26.68 1.20
N THR A 552 -2.72 27.90 1.29
CA THR A 552 -2.55 28.95 0.29
C THR A 552 -1.31 29.82 0.51
N LYS A 553 -0.71 29.76 1.72
CA LYS A 553 0.45 30.58 2.06
C LYS A 553 1.68 30.35 1.16
N PRO A 554 2.02 29.09 0.76
CA PRO A 554 3.15 28.84 -0.12
C PRO A 554 2.87 29.13 -1.60
N ILE A 555 1.63 29.42 -2.00
CA ILE A 555 1.26 29.56 -3.41
C ILE A 555 1.87 30.82 -4.02
N MET A 556 2.49 30.67 -5.18
CA MET A 556 2.83 31.76 -6.09
C MET A 556 1.66 32.00 -7.05
N THR A 557 0.73 32.89 -6.66
CA THR A 557 -0.55 33.10 -7.38
C THR A 557 -0.39 33.52 -8.84
N ASN A 558 0.73 34.17 -9.19
CA ASN A 558 1.08 34.53 -10.55
C ASN A 558 1.46 33.34 -11.45
N MET A 559 1.71 32.17 -10.88
CA MET A 559 1.95 30.93 -11.63
C MET A 559 0.65 30.17 -11.96
N LEU A 560 -0.44 30.46 -11.26
CA LEU A 560 -1.73 29.83 -11.51
C LEU A 560 -2.48 30.53 -12.64
N SER A 561 -3.09 29.75 -13.53
CA SER A 561 -4.08 30.26 -14.47
C SER A 561 -5.40 30.62 -13.74
N ASP A 562 -6.28 31.35 -14.41
CA ASP A 562 -7.59 31.67 -13.86
C ASP A 562 -8.44 30.43 -13.63
N GLU A 563 -8.32 29.42 -14.50
CA GLU A 563 -9.00 28.14 -14.35
C GLU A 563 -8.49 27.37 -13.12
N GLU A 564 -7.18 27.28 -12.92
CA GLU A 564 -6.58 26.63 -11.74
C GLU A 564 -7.00 27.33 -10.44
N ARG A 565 -7.07 28.66 -10.42
CA ARG A 565 -7.59 29.43 -9.28
C ARG A 565 -9.06 29.12 -9.01
N GLN A 566 -9.89 29.10 -10.06
CA GLN A 566 -11.30 28.77 -9.93
C GLN A 566 -11.49 27.35 -9.39
N CYS A 567 -10.72 26.36 -9.86
CA CYS A 567 -10.74 25.00 -9.37
C CYS A 567 -10.39 24.92 -7.88
N LEU A 568 -9.31 25.58 -7.44
CA LEU A 568 -8.92 25.62 -6.04
C LEU A 568 -10.00 26.30 -5.16
N ASN A 569 -10.51 27.45 -5.61
CA ASN A 569 -11.55 28.17 -4.88
C ASN A 569 -12.85 27.35 -4.78
N ALA A 570 -13.23 26.63 -5.83
CA ALA A 570 -14.39 25.75 -5.83
C ALA A 570 -14.20 24.56 -4.85
N TYR A 571 -13.00 23.96 -4.83
CA TYR A 571 -12.65 22.91 -3.86
C TYR A 571 -12.71 23.45 -2.42
N HIS A 572 -12.14 24.61 -2.14
CA HIS A 572 -12.20 25.25 -0.82
C HIS A 572 -13.62 25.58 -0.39
N ALA A 573 -14.46 26.07 -1.28
CA ALA A 573 -15.87 26.33 -1.00
C ALA A 573 -16.61 25.05 -0.62
N MET A 574 -16.38 23.94 -1.33
CA MET A 574 -16.94 22.62 -1.02
C MET A 574 -16.46 22.12 0.35
N VAL A 575 -15.17 22.24 0.65
CA VAL A 575 -14.60 21.85 1.97
C VAL A 575 -15.28 22.62 3.09
N TYR A 576 -15.45 23.93 2.94
CA TYR A 576 -16.12 24.76 3.93
C TYR A 576 -17.59 24.36 4.10
N GLU A 577 -18.33 24.22 3.00
CA GLU A 577 -19.75 23.85 3.01
C GLU A 577 -20.00 22.52 3.73
N ARG A 578 -19.16 21.52 3.47
CA ARG A 578 -19.30 20.17 4.04
C ARG A 578 -18.89 20.11 5.51
N LEU A 579 -17.81 20.76 5.91
CA LEU A 579 -17.25 20.63 7.26
C LEU A 579 -17.79 21.67 8.26
N ALA A 580 -18.14 22.89 7.83
CA ALA A 580 -18.57 23.95 8.74
C ALA A 580 -19.74 23.57 9.67
N PRO A 581 -20.75 22.78 9.23
CA PRO A 581 -21.83 22.34 10.13
C PRO A 581 -21.37 21.38 11.25
N MET A 582 -20.22 20.71 11.08
CA MET A 582 -19.70 19.69 12.01
C MET A 582 -18.67 20.25 13.00
N LEU A 583 -18.27 21.52 12.83
CA LEU A 583 -17.24 22.18 13.61
C LEU A 583 -17.88 23.12 14.66
N ASP A 584 -17.19 23.28 15.80
CA ASP A 584 -17.49 24.37 16.71
C ASP A 584 -17.17 25.74 16.09
N GLU A 585 -17.58 26.82 16.75
CA GLU A 585 -17.46 28.17 16.21
C GLU A 585 -16.00 28.57 15.95
N GLU A 586 -15.08 28.20 16.82
CA GLU A 586 -13.65 28.55 16.72
C GLU A 586 -12.99 27.87 15.51
N HIS A 587 -13.20 26.57 15.32
CA HIS A 587 -12.68 25.83 14.18
C HIS A 587 -13.37 26.24 12.87
N ARG A 588 -14.65 26.58 12.92
CA ARG A 588 -15.41 27.05 11.75
C ARG A 588 -14.87 28.39 11.23
N GLU A 589 -14.63 29.35 12.13
CA GLU A 589 -14.06 30.64 11.75
C GLU A 589 -12.61 30.50 11.23
N TRP A 590 -11.83 29.59 11.81
CA TRP A 590 -10.51 29.25 11.31
C TRP A 590 -10.61 28.66 9.89
N LEU A 591 -11.46 27.66 9.68
CA LEU A 591 -11.66 27.02 8.37
C LEU A 591 -12.12 28.04 7.32
N LYS A 592 -13.05 28.94 7.68
CA LYS A 592 -13.51 30.00 6.78
C LYS A 592 -12.36 30.84 6.24
N LYS A 593 -11.40 31.23 7.09
CA LYS A 593 -10.21 31.98 6.67
C LYS A 593 -9.29 31.16 5.75
N LYS A 594 -9.15 29.87 6.04
CA LYS A 594 -8.27 28.97 5.24
C LYS A 594 -8.86 28.57 3.91
N THR A 595 -10.14 28.79 3.71
CA THR A 595 -10.88 28.49 2.47
C THR A 595 -11.31 29.75 1.72
N GLU A 596 -10.81 30.93 2.10
CA GLU A 596 -11.04 32.17 1.34
C GLU A 596 -10.48 32.05 -0.08
N ALA A 597 -11.18 32.66 -1.04
CA ALA A 597 -10.75 32.66 -2.44
C ALA A 597 -9.44 33.45 -2.62
N ILE A 598 -8.56 32.95 -3.50
CA ILE A 598 -7.27 33.59 -3.82
C ILE A 598 -7.29 34.23 -5.19
#